data_f054f01ab00319f61223b782db0d67c4
#
_entry.id   f054f01ab00319f61223b782db0d67c4
#
_cell.length_a   1.000
_cell.length_b   1.000
_cell.length_c   1.000
_cell.angle_alpha   90.00
_cell.angle_beta   90.00
_cell.angle_gamma   90.00
#
_symmetry.space_group_name_H-M   'P 1'
#
loop_
_entity.id
_entity.type
_entity.pdbx_description
1 polymer ?
#
loop_
_entity_poly.entity_id
_entity_poly.type
_entity_poly.pdbx_seq_one_letter_code
_entity_poly.pdbx_strand_id
1 'polypeptide(L)'
;MRRAPATTPRAVRLALALALFAGLAAPGARAAEPAAGAGAAEATAGRDPGRDLGRETLAADDGWAAAEGGTTGGAAADEAHVFTVRSRGELVRALDAGGDTPKIIRIAGTIDANTDDRGRPLDCSDYATDGYDLTAYLAAYDPRTWGGAKPSGPQEEARRASAARQAERVEIAVGSNTTLVGLGENAVLTGASLRVDGADNVIVRNLHLRDAYDCFPVWQPNQGGLSDWKTAYDNLWLRGATHVWIDHVTVSDRGHPDDREPTLFGRNYLRHDGLLDITNGSDLITVSWSRFADHDKAMLIGNSDSATGDRGRLRVTLHHNAFENVVQRAPRVRFGQVHVYNNRYVVPENAHDYRYSWGISTESAVYAENNAFTTPGHIEAADLVKSWNGSTLHQTGTLFNGYPVDLLTIHNAYNSGSERDLTADVGWTPALHGRVDSAQRADHDVARGAGAGRIR
;
A
#
# COMPACT_ATOMS: atom_id res chain seq x y z
N MET A 1 53.18 1.01 24.61
CA MET A 1 54.18 0.78 23.55
C MET A 1 53.83 -0.45 22.77
N ARG A 2 53.91 -0.33 21.47
CA ARG A 2 53.70 -1.28 20.34
C ARG A 2 52.30 -1.25 19.73
N ARG A 3 52.24 -0.53 18.61
CA ARG A 3 51.18 -0.52 17.59
C ARG A 3 51.26 -1.83 16.80
N ALA A 4 50.10 -2.41 16.48
CA ALA A 4 49.94 -3.45 15.43
C ALA A 4 49.30 -2.82 14.20
N PRO A 5 49.60 -3.32 12.99
CA PRO A 5 49.29 -2.63 11.74
C PRO A 5 47.92 -2.95 11.20
N ALA A 6 47.36 -1.97 10.46
CA ALA A 6 46.12 -2.06 9.71
C ALA A 6 46.25 -3.02 8.52
N THR A 7 45.29 -3.90 8.33
CA THR A 7 45.12 -4.74 7.14
C THR A 7 44.02 -4.17 6.24
N THR A 8 44.39 -3.78 5.05
CA THR A 8 43.56 -3.40 3.92
C THR A 8 42.87 -4.63 3.28
N PRO A 9 41.62 -4.61 2.88
CA PRO A 9 41.01 -5.68 2.12
C PRO A 9 41.41 -5.62 0.63
N ARG A 10 41.82 -6.76 0.11
CA ARG A 10 42.15 -6.99 -1.30
C ARG A 10 40.88 -7.03 -2.16
N ALA A 11 40.81 -6.17 -3.16
CA ALA A 11 39.85 -6.24 -4.24
C ALA A 11 40.19 -7.44 -5.16
N VAL A 12 39.25 -8.36 -5.32
CA VAL A 12 39.31 -9.42 -6.30
C VAL A 12 38.67 -8.92 -7.60
N ARG A 13 39.49 -8.69 -8.62
CA ARG A 13 39.04 -8.40 -9.99
C ARG A 13 38.75 -9.71 -10.70
N LEU A 14 37.50 -9.96 -11.08
CA LEU A 14 37.12 -11.04 -11.99
C LEU A 14 37.25 -10.54 -13.42
N ALA A 15 38.12 -11.16 -14.20
CA ALA A 15 38.30 -10.86 -15.62
C ALA A 15 37.32 -11.68 -16.44
N LEU A 16 36.48 -11.00 -17.22
CA LEU A 16 35.55 -11.63 -18.19
C LEU A 16 36.29 -11.75 -19.53
N ALA A 17 36.45 -12.99 -20.03
CA ALA A 17 36.99 -13.25 -21.35
C ALA A 17 35.89 -13.14 -22.41
N LEU A 18 36.05 -12.21 -23.35
CA LEU A 18 35.23 -12.10 -24.56
C LEU A 18 35.76 -13.06 -25.62
N ALA A 19 34.97 -14.02 -26.09
CA ALA A 19 35.23 -14.82 -27.26
C ALA A 19 34.54 -14.15 -28.49
N LEU A 20 35.36 -13.66 -29.41
CA LEU A 20 34.92 -13.22 -30.75
C LEU A 20 34.71 -14.45 -31.65
N PHE A 21 33.50 -14.61 -32.18
CA PHE A 21 33.25 -15.43 -33.35
C PHE A 21 33.02 -14.54 -34.57
N ALA A 22 33.94 -14.62 -35.54
CA ALA A 22 33.78 -14.06 -36.87
C ALA A 22 33.07 -15.09 -37.77
N GLY A 23 31.92 -14.74 -38.31
CA GLY A 23 31.17 -15.53 -39.28
C GLY A 23 30.97 -14.79 -40.58
N LEU A 24 31.41 -15.41 -41.68
CA LEU A 24 31.45 -14.89 -43.05
C LEU A 24 30.05 -14.55 -43.61
N ALA A 25 30.00 -13.48 -44.40
CA ALA A 25 28.89 -13.11 -45.23
C ALA A 25 28.88 -13.85 -46.53
N ALA A 26 27.71 -14.28 -47.03
CA ALA A 26 27.43 -14.61 -48.40
C ALA A 26 26.23 -13.82 -48.93
N PRO A 27 26.23 -13.36 -50.20
CA PRO A 27 25.25 -12.44 -50.71
C PRO A 27 24.11 -13.11 -51.48
N GLY A 28 22.95 -12.51 -51.43
CA GLY A 28 22.01 -12.62 -52.54
C GLY A 28 20.65 -13.22 -52.26
N ALA A 29 19.62 -12.38 -52.14
CA ALA A 29 18.44 -12.41 -53.03
C ALA A 29 17.47 -11.30 -52.57
N ARG A 30 17.26 -10.33 -53.50
CA ARG A 30 16.22 -9.32 -53.43
C ARG A 30 14.87 -9.99 -53.69
N ALA A 31 13.96 -9.96 -52.72
CA ALA A 31 12.55 -10.25 -52.94
C ALA A 31 11.72 -8.96 -52.66
N ALA A 32 10.74 -8.73 -53.51
CA ALA A 32 9.97 -7.52 -53.67
C ALA A 32 9.14 -7.16 -52.42
N GLU A 33 8.99 -5.85 -52.18
CA GLU A 33 8.00 -5.25 -51.30
C GLU A 33 6.57 -5.56 -51.80
N PRO A 34 5.65 -5.89 -50.90
CA PRO A 34 4.23 -5.64 -51.16
C PRO A 34 3.81 -4.30 -50.51
N ALA A 35 3.00 -3.59 -51.26
CA ALA A 35 2.47 -2.30 -51.04
C ALA A 35 1.83 -2.06 -49.67
N ALA A 36 1.97 -0.81 -49.22
CA ALA A 36 1.24 -0.21 -48.12
C ALA A 36 -0.29 -0.35 -48.27
N GLY A 37 -0.95 -0.67 -47.18
CA GLY A 37 -2.39 -0.51 -47.09
C GLY A 37 -3.03 -1.40 -46.04
N ALA A 38 -3.11 -0.94 -44.80
CA ALA A 38 -4.26 -1.00 -43.93
C ALA A 38 -3.80 -0.57 -42.52
N GLY A 39 -4.23 0.60 -42.11
CA GLY A 39 -4.07 1.05 -40.73
C GLY A 39 -4.68 -0.01 -39.77
N ALA A 40 -3.86 -0.57 -38.94
CA ALA A 40 -4.35 -1.25 -37.76
C ALA A 40 -5.01 -0.19 -36.87
N ALA A 41 -6.34 -0.13 -36.92
CA ALA A 41 -7.11 0.52 -35.89
C ALA A 41 -6.75 -0.19 -34.59
N GLU A 42 -6.08 0.50 -33.67
CA GLU A 42 -6.03 0.08 -32.28
C GLU A 42 -7.47 -0.13 -31.85
N ALA A 43 -7.83 -1.40 -31.62
CA ALA A 43 -9.06 -1.74 -31.00
C ALA A 43 -9.01 -1.15 -29.58
N THR A 44 -9.65 0.00 -29.41
CA THR A 44 -10.15 0.43 -28.12
C THR A 44 -11.06 -0.71 -27.67
N ALA A 45 -10.58 -1.56 -26.76
CA ALA A 45 -11.39 -2.57 -26.13
C ALA A 45 -12.56 -1.82 -25.48
N GLY A 46 -13.73 -1.86 -26.13
CA GLY A 46 -14.92 -1.16 -25.70
C GLY A 46 -15.34 -1.69 -24.35
N ARG A 47 -15.50 -0.79 -23.39
CA ARG A 47 -16.23 -1.09 -22.16
C ARG A 47 -17.60 -1.64 -22.57
N ASP A 48 -17.95 -2.77 -21.97
CA ASP A 48 -19.34 -3.27 -22.06
C ASP A 48 -20.26 -2.23 -21.39
N PRO A 49 -21.12 -1.50 -22.14
CA PRO A 49 -21.97 -0.47 -21.58
C PRO A 49 -23.03 -1.02 -20.61
N GLY A 50 -23.17 -2.35 -20.51
CA GLY A 50 -24.06 -3.03 -19.56
C GLY A 50 -23.40 -3.51 -18.28
N ARG A 51 -22.09 -3.41 -18.16
CA ARG A 51 -21.34 -3.91 -17.00
C ARG A 51 -21.47 -2.98 -15.80
N ASP A 52 -22.12 -3.45 -14.73
CA ASP A 52 -22.25 -2.72 -13.46
C ASP A 52 -21.17 -3.20 -12.46
N LEU A 53 -20.03 -2.51 -12.40
CA LEU A 53 -18.94 -2.83 -11.50
C LEU A 53 -19.36 -2.86 -10.02
N GLY A 54 -20.42 -2.15 -9.64
CA GLY A 54 -20.92 -2.12 -8.27
C GLY A 54 -21.61 -3.41 -7.85
N ARG A 55 -22.07 -4.23 -8.81
CA ARG A 55 -22.73 -5.52 -8.55
C ARG A 55 -21.82 -6.73 -8.75
N GLU A 56 -20.59 -6.51 -9.18
CA GLU A 56 -19.63 -7.60 -9.31
C GLU A 56 -19.12 -8.05 -7.96
N THR A 57 -19.04 -9.37 -7.80
CA THR A 57 -18.55 -10.02 -6.58
C THR A 57 -17.21 -10.66 -6.83
N LEU A 58 -16.47 -10.93 -5.75
CA LEU A 58 -15.21 -11.65 -5.85
C LEU A 58 -15.42 -13.06 -6.39
N ALA A 59 -14.53 -13.54 -7.26
CA ALA A 59 -14.54 -14.91 -7.74
C ALA A 59 -14.27 -15.91 -6.60
N ALA A 60 -14.86 -17.12 -6.70
CA ALA A 60 -14.86 -18.11 -5.61
C ALA A 60 -13.46 -18.65 -5.24
N ASP A 61 -12.47 -18.46 -6.10
CA ASP A 61 -11.09 -18.91 -5.92
C ASP A 61 -10.09 -17.75 -5.86
N ASP A 62 -10.55 -16.50 -5.68
CA ASP A 62 -9.71 -15.31 -5.79
C ASP A 62 -9.24 -14.79 -4.42
N GLY A 63 -8.37 -15.55 -3.80
CA GLY A 63 -7.73 -15.20 -2.55
C GLY A 63 -8.57 -15.42 -1.29
N TRP A 64 -8.04 -15.00 -0.16
CA TRP A 64 -8.64 -15.25 1.14
C TRP A 64 -10.05 -14.65 1.32
N ALA A 65 -10.36 -13.54 0.68
CA ALA A 65 -11.71 -12.96 0.74
C ALA A 65 -12.78 -13.80 0.03
N ALA A 66 -12.39 -14.83 -0.71
CA ALA A 66 -13.30 -15.82 -1.29
C ALA A 66 -13.67 -16.96 -0.32
N ALA A 67 -12.98 -17.10 0.80
CA ALA A 67 -13.24 -18.13 1.80
C ALA A 67 -14.60 -17.90 2.51
N GLU A 68 -15.06 -18.93 3.21
CA GLU A 68 -16.14 -18.85 4.21
C GLU A 68 -17.42 -18.11 3.74
N GLY A 69 -17.77 -18.20 2.46
CA GLY A 69 -18.95 -17.57 1.86
C GLY A 69 -18.64 -16.50 0.83
N GLY A 70 -17.39 -16.00 0.80
CA GLY A 70 -16.92 -15.04 -0.17
C GLY A 70 -17.37 -13.61 0.07
N THR A 71 -16.86 -12.69 -0.75
CA THR A 71 -17.15 -11.26 -0.64
C THR A 71 -18.06 -10.81 -1.77
N THR A 72 -19.24 -10.31 -1.41
CA THR A 72 -20.27 -9.85 -2.36
C THR A 72 -20.58 -8.36 -2.26
N GLY A 73 -20.10 -7.69 -1.19
CA GLY A 73 -20.36 -6.28 -0.95
C GLY A 73 -21.84 -5.93 -1.03
N GLY A 74 -22.14 -4.86 -1.73
CA GLY A 74 -23.50 -4.39 -1.96
C GLY A 74 -24.22 -5.01 -3.14
N ALA A 75 -23.76 -6.15 -3.71
CA ALA A 75 -24.34 -6.72 -4.94
C ALA A 75 -25.86 -6.97 -4.86
N ALA A 76 -26.38 -7.28 -3.66
CA ALA A 76 -27.79 -7.52 -3.39
C ALA A 76 -28.61 -6.22 -3.14
N ALA A 77 -28.01 -5.04 -3.26
CA ALA A 77 -28.72 -3.77 -3.04
C ALA A 77 -29.92 -3.61 -3.98
N ASP A 78 -31.05 -3.21 -3.43
CA ASP A 78 -32.19 -2.75 -4.21
C ASP A 78 -31.90 -1.35 -4.81
N GLU A 79 -32.79 -0.85 -5.67
CA GLU A 79 -32.60 0.44 -6.33
C GLU A 79 -32.57 1.62 -5.36
N ALA A 80 -33.25 1.52 -4.21
CA ALA A 80 -33.27 2.58 -3.19
C ALA A 80 -31.94 2.68 -2.44
N HIS A 81 -31.12 1.64 -2.48
CA HIS A 81 -29.79 1.58 -1.86
C HIS A 81 -28.62 1.65 -2.87
N VAL A 82 -28.90 2.12 -4.07
CA VAL A 82 -27.86 2.43 -5.08
C VAL A 82 -27.71 3.93 -5.21
N PHE A 83 -26.62 4.46 -4.72
CA PHE A 83 -26.36 5.90 -4.66
C PHE A 83 -25.29 6.33 -5.66
N THR A 84 -25.45 7.49 -6.29
CA THR A 84 -24.37 8.18 -7.02
C THR A 84 -24.06 9.48 -6.31
N VAL A 85 -22.84 9.61 -5.84
CA VAL A 85 -22.40 10.71 -4.97
C VAL A 85 -21.30 11.54 -5.62
N ARG A 86 -21.33 12.86 -5.39
CA ARG A 86 -20.39 13.85 -5.94
C ARG A 86 -19.83 14.80 -4.89
N SER A 87 -20.23 14.65 -3.64
CA SER A 87 -19.76 15.47 -2.52
C SER A 87 -19.56 14.63 -1.27
N ARG A 88 -18.74 15.13 -0.34
CA ARG A 88 -18.56 14.49 0.97
C ARG A 88 -19.90 14.27 1.69
N GLY A 89 -20.75 15.29 1.70
CA GLY A 89 -22.03 15.20 2.40
C GLY A 89 -22.96 14.15 1.79
N GLU A 90 -22.95 13.96 0.45
CA GLU A 90 -23.70 12.89 -0.20
C GLU A 90 -23.10 11.53 0.13
N LEU A 91 -21.75 11.39 0.12
CA LEU A 91 -21.05 10.17 0.47
C LEU A 91 -21.38 9.69 1.87
N VAL A 92 -21.26 10.57 2.88
CA VAL A 92 -21.55 10.22 4.28
C VAL A 92 -23.02 9.80 4.44
N ARG A 93 -23.96 10.56 3.88
CA ARG A 93 -25.39 10.20 3.95
C ARG A 93 -25.70 8.86 3.28
N ALA A 94 -25.04 8.54 2.17
CA ALA A 94 -25.21 7.26 1.47
C ALA A 94 -24.60 6.09 2.28
N LEU A 95 -23.47 6.30 2.95
CA LEU A 95 -22.86 5.31 3.83
C LEU A 95 -23.74 5.02 5.06
N ASP A 96 -24.34 6.04 5.64
CA ASP A 96 -25.24 5.93 6.81
C ASP A 96 -26.61 5.34 6.46
N ALA A 97 -26.98 5.34 5.20
CA ALA A 97 -28.30 4.87 4.77
C ALA A 97 -28.49 3.36 5.01
N GLY A 98 -29.57 2.99 5.70
CA GLY A 98 -30.02 1.61 5.85
C GLY A 98 -29.14 0.71 6.77
N GLY A 99 -28.22 1.26 7.56
CA GLY A 99 -27.34 0.45 8.43
C GLY A 99 -26.58 -0.62 7.64
N ASP A 100 -26.74 -1.89 7.98
CA ASP A 100 -26.09 -3.04 7.32
C ASP A 100 -26.86 -3.55 6.07
N THR A 101 -27.90 -2.85 5.63
CA THR A 101 -28.59 -3.18 4.36
C THR A 101 -27.59 -3.08 3.21
N PRO A 102 -27.56 -4.08 2.29
CA PRO A 102 -26.66 -4.02 1.15
C PRO A 102 -26.81 -2.73 0.36
N LYS A 103 -25.68 -2.06 0.07
CA LYS A 103 -25.67 -0.78 -0.64
C LYS A 103 -24.52 -0.66 -1.62
N ILE A 104 -24.79 0.03 -2.72
CA ILE A 104 -23.80 0.39 -3.71
C ILE A 104 -23.65 1.91 -3.73
N ILE A 105 -22.42 2.39 -3.53
CA ILE A 105 -22.10 3.80 -3.57
C ILE A 105 -21.15 4.07 -4.73
N ARG A 106 -21.66 4.78 -5.73
CA ARG A 106 -20.92 5.15 -6.94
C ARG A 106 -20.35 6.55 -6.80
N ILE A 107 -19.03 6.66 -6.72
CA ILE A 107 -18.33 7.94 -6.66
C ILE A 107 -18.15 8.49 -8.08
N ALA A 108 -18.68 9.69 -8.33
CA ALA A 108 -18.61 10.35 -9.62
C ALA A 108 -17.74 11.61 -9.57
N GLY A 109 -16.59 11.59 -10.23
CA GLY A 109 -15.62 12.68 -10.22
C GLY A 109 -14.79 12.72 -8.95
N THR A 110 -14.39 13.92 -8.52
CA THR A 110 -13.56 14.12 -7.33
C THR A 110 -14.40 14.55 -6.14
N ILE A 111 -14.27 13.83 -5.03
CA ILE A 111 -14.80 14.20 -3.72
C ILE A 111 -13.62 14.55 -2.81
N ASP A 112 -13.64 15.75 -2.23
CA ASP A 112 -12.68 16.19 -1.23
C ASP A 112 -13.32 16.09 0.16
N ALA A 113 -12.71 15.31 1.05
CA ALA A 113 -13.15 15.17 2.44
C ALA A 113 -12.90 16.45 3.26
N ASN A 114 -11.90 17.24 2.88
CA ASN A 114 -11.60 18.53 3.50
C ASN A 114 -12.52 19.65 2.96
N THR A 115 -13.82 19.43 3.03
CA THR A 115 -14.85 20.43 2.69
C THR A 115 -15.86 20.58 3.80
N ASP A 116 -16.41 21.78 3.96
CA ASP A 116 -17.58 22.00 4.83
C ASP A 116 -18.87 21.46 4.15
N ASP A 117 -20.00 21.57 4.86
CA ASP A 117 -21.28 21.04 4.35
C ASP A 117 -21.85 21.84 3.17
N ARG A 118 -21.23 22.97 2.84
CA ARG A 118 -21.56 23.82 1.66
C ARG A 118 -20.59 23.56 0.51
N GLY A 119 -19.59 22.67 0.69
CA GLY A 119 -18.58 22.36 -0.30
C GLY A 119 -17.41 23.37 -0.36
N ARG A 120 -17.27 24.25 0.63
CA ARG A 120 -16.09 25.12 0.73
C ARG A 120 -14.88 24.31 1.20
N PRO A 121 -13.73 24.40 0.52
CA PRO A 121 -12.50 23.75 0.97
C PRO A 121 -12.11 24.22 2.39
N LEU A 122 -11.61 23.30 3.19
CA LEU A 122 -11.06 23.54 4.52
C LEU A 122 -9.56 23.26 4.51
N ASP A 123 -8.80 24.08 5.21
CA ASP A 123 -7.37 23.87 5.46
C ASP A 123 -7.09 23.65 6.96
N CYS A 124 -5.82 23.46 7.31
CA CYS A 124 -5.44 23.20 8.70
C CYS A 124 -5.81 24.33 9.66
N SER A 125 -5.90 25.57 9.18
CA SER A 125 -6.31 26.70 10.02
C SER A 125 -7.80 26.68 10.34
N ASP A 126 -8.63 26.13 9.46
CA ASP A 126 -10.08 25.96 9.70
C ASP A 126 -10.37 24.92 10.81
N TYR A 127 -9.48 23.95 10.99
CA TYR A 127 -9.59 22.94 12.04
C TYR A 127 -8.98 23.38 13.37
N ALA A 128 -7.99 24.29 13.35
CA ALA A 128 -7.33 24.77 14.55
C ALA A 128 -8.33 25.39 15.53
N THR A 129 -8.22 25.01 16.81
CA THR A 129 -9.11 25.48 17.88
C THR A 129 -8.35 25.61 19.20
N ASP A 130 -8.97 26.22 20.20
CA ASP A 130 -8.45 26.38 21.57
C ASP A 130 -7.07 27.05 21.64
N GLY A 131 -6.76 27.89 20.64
CA GLY A 131 -5.49 28.60 20.56
C GLY A 131 -4.32 27.75 20.09
N TYR A 132 -4.56 26.63 19.39
CA TYR A 132 -3.49 25.90 18.76
C TYR A 132 -2.77 26.75 17.71
N ASP A 133 -1.46 26.80 17.84
CA ASP A 133 -0.55 27.41 16.89
C ASP A 133 0.73 26.57 16.79
N LEU A 134 1.11 26.16 15.58
CA LEU A 134 2.28 25.30 15.38
C LEU A 134 3.57 25.93 15.91
N THR A 135 3.73 27.25 15.76
CA THR A 135 4.95 27.94 16.26
C THR A 135 4.97 27.91 17.78
N ALA A 136 3.84 28.14 18.43
CA ALA A 136 3.72 28.03 19.88
C ALA A 136 3.93 26.59 20.37
N TYR A 137 3.40 25.60 19.64
CA TYR A 137 3.65 24.18 19.93
C TYR A 137 5.15 23.83 19.86
N LEU A 138 5.83 24.26 18.80
CA LEU A 138 7.26 24.03 18.65
C LEU A 138 8.08 24.74 19.72
N ALA A 139 7.70 25.96 20.13
CA ALA A 139 8.37 26.67 21.21
C ALA A 139 8.16 25.98 22.57
N ALA A 140 6.93 25.47 22.84
CA ALA A 140 6.60 24.81 24.08
C ALA A 140 7.29 23.47 24.27
N TYR A 141 7.48 22.68 23.18
CA TYR A 141 7.98 21.31 23.23
C TYR A 141 9.33 21.12 22.55
N ASP A 142 10.12 22.18 22.42
CA ASP A 142 11.50 22.10 21.91
C ASP A 142 12.30 21.05 22.71
N PRO A 143 12.82 20.00 22.08
CA PRO A 143 13.56 18.94 22.78
C PRO A 143 14.74 19.44 23.62
N ARG A 144 15.30 20.61 23.28
CA ARG A 144 16.42 21.22 24.04
C ARG A 144 16.00 21.79 25.40
N THR A 145 14.73 22.17 25.54
CA THR A 145 14.17 22.77 26.77
C THR A 145 13.14 21.88 27.44
N TRP A 146 12.30 21.18 26.66
CA TRP A 146 11.27 20.25 27.17
C TRP A 146 11.84 18.88 27.54
N GLY A 147 12.90 18.45 26.85
CA GLY A 147 13.54 17.14 27.04
C GLY A 147 12.79 15.99 26.34
N GLY A 148 12.90 14.78 26.93
CA GLY A 148 12.36 13.55 26.36
C GLY A 148 10.95 13.17 26.83
N ALA A 149 10.24 14.04 27.54
CA ALA A 149 8.87 13.76 27.98
C ALA A 149 7.87 13.95 26.83
N LYS A 150 6.77 13.17 26.85
CA LYS A 150 5.65 13.40 25.92
C LYS A 150 5.10 14.81 26.12
N PRO A 151 4.73 15.53 25.03
CA PRO A 151 4.04 16.80 25.13
C PRO A 151 2.80 16.73 26.02
N SER A 152 2.59 17.75 26.85
CA SER A 152 1.43 17.89 27.72
C SER A 152 1.18 19.38 28.07
N GLY A 153 -0.04 19.73 28.45
CA GLY A 153 -0.45 21.09 28.76
C GLY A 153 -1.11 21.81 27.57
N PRO A 154 -1.29 23.15 27.65
CA PRO A 154 -2.24 23.87 26.81
C PRO A 154 -2.09 23.67 25.31
N GLN A 155 -0.86 23.71 24.76
CA GLN A 155 -0.68 23.55 23.32
C GLN A 155 -0.91 22.11 22.85
N GLU A 156 -0.62 21.08 23.66
CA GLU A 156 -0.96 19.70 23.31
C GLU A 156 -2.46 19.43 23.46
N GLU A 157 -3.12 20.03 24.40
CA GLU A 157 -4.59 19.97 24.55
C GLU A 157 -5.27 20.63 23.35
N ALA A 158 -4.83 21.81 22.95
CA ALA A 158 -5.31 22.51 21.76
C ALA A 158 -5.02 21.73 20.47
N ARG A 159 -3.84 21.10 20.35
CA ARG A 159 -3.53 20.20 19.23
C ARG A 159 -4.51 19.03 19.15
N ARG A 160 -4.79 18.37 20.28
CA ARG A 160 -5.75 17.25 20.33
C ARG A 160 -7.16 17.67 19.96
N ALA A 161 -7.61 18.81 20.45
CA ALA A 161 -8.93 19.37 20.10
C ALA A 161 -9.01 19.68 18.59
N SER A 162 -7.95 20.25 18.02
CA SER A 162 -7.85 20.54 16.59
C SER A 162 -7.84 19.26 15.75
N ALA A 163 -7.07 18.25 16.16
CA ALA A 163 -7.04 16.94 15.51
C ALA A 163 -8.41 16.24 15.54
N ALA A 164 -9.13 16.33 16.67
CA ALA A 164 -10.49 15.77 16.77
C ALA A 164 -11.47 16.45 15.79
N ARG A 165 -11.40 17.77 15.61
CA ARG A 165 -12.21 18.48 14.61
C ARG A 165 -11.88 18.05 13.18
N GLN A 166 -10.62 17.82 12.85
CA GLN A 166 -10.24 17.28 11.55
C GLN A 166 -10.79 15.87 11.39
N ALA A 167 -10.61 14.99 12.38
CA ALA A 167 -11.06 13.61 12.35
C ALA A 167 -12.55 13.47 12.01
N GLU A 168 -13.42 14.31 12.60
CA GLU A 168 -14.86 14.36 12.30
C GLU A 168 -15.16 14.58 10.81
N ARG A 169 -14.24 15.19 10.07
CA ARG A 169 -14.41 15.46 8.63
C ARG A 169 -13.77 14.37 7.77
N VAL A 170 -12.54 13.98 8.06
CA VAL A 170 -11.72 13.17 7.17
C VAL A 170 -11.86 11.66 7.42
N GLU A 171 -12.21 11.23 8.64
CA GLU A 171 -12.51 9.83 8.92
C GLU A 171 -13.92 9.48 8.40
N ILE A 172 -13.98 8.61 7.41
CA ILE A 172 -15.24 8.19 6.78
C ILE A 172 -15.42 6.69 7.01
N ALA A 173 -16.42 6.35 7.82
CA ALA A 173 -16.73 4.96 8.14
C ALA A 173 -17.45 4.27 6.99
N VAL A 174 -17.02 3.03 6.66
CA VAL A 174 -17.67 2.14 5.68
C VAL A 174 -18.22 0.94 6.42
N GLY A 175 -19.54 0.79 6.42
CA GLY A 175 -20.24 -0.30 7.10
C GLY A 175 -20.30 -1.58 6.27
N SER A 176 -20.88 -2.62 6.87
CA SER A 176 -21.03 -3.95 6.26
C SER A 176 -21.88 -3.92 4.98
N ASN A 177 -21.74 -4.96 4.15
CA ASN A 177 -22.51 -5.17 2.93
C ASN A 177 -22.46 -3.97 1.95
N THR A 178 -21.31 -3.32 1.86
CA THR A 178 -21.11 -2.09 1.08
C THR A 178 -20.17 -2.31 -0.09
N THR A 179 -20.57 -1.88 -1.30
CA THR A 179 -19.67 -1.67 -2.42
C THR A 179 -19.46 -0.18 -2.65
N LEU A 180 -18.21 0.27 -2.51
CA LEU A 180 -17.78 1.61 -2.87
C LEU A 180 -17.03 1.53 -4.21
N VAL A 181 -17.57 2.15 -5.25
CA VAL A 181 -17.03 2.01 -6.62
C VAL A 181 -16.91 3.35 -7.32
N GLY A 182 -15.75 3.58 -7.96
CA GLY A 182 -15.52 4.77 -8.79
C GLY A 182 -16.18 4.65 -10.17
N LEU A 183 -16.87 5.69 -10.59
CA LEU A 183 -17.41 5.78 -11.94
C LEU A 183 -16.38 6.33 -12.92
N GLY A 184 -16.20 5.63 -14.03
CA GLY A 184 -15.26 6.07 -15.06
C GLY A 184 -13.80 5.84 -14.67
N GLU A 185 -12.91 6.68 -15.18
CA GLU A 185 -11.45 6.52 -15.01
C GLU A 185 -10.86 7.46 -13.97
N ASN A 186 -11.63 8.47 -13.56
CA ASN A 186 -11.13 9.60 -12.78
C ASN A 186 -11.93 9.82 -11.49
N ALA A 187 -12.51 8.76 -10.93
CA ALA A 187 -13.15 8.85 -9.62
C ALA A 187 -12.08 8.96 -8.52
N VAL A 188 -12.14 10.02 -7.73
CA VAL A 188 -11.15 10.34 -6.70
C VAL A 188 -11.85 10.66 -5.39
N LEU A 189 -11.36 10.09 -4.30
CA LEU A 189 -11.63 10.53 -2.95
C LEU A 189 -10.30 11.04 -2.36
N THR A 190 -10.21 12.34 -2.11
CA THR A 190 -9.00 12.98 -1.59
C THR A 190 -9.20 13.48 -0.16
N GLY A 191 -8.14 13.50 0.63
CA GLY A 191 -8.15 13.98 2.03
C GLY A 191 -8.95 13.11 3.00
N ALA A 192 -9.41 11.92 2.58
CA ALA A 192 -10.18 11.02 3.41
C ALA A 192 -9.33 9.87 3.94
N SER A 193 -9.58 9.50 5.19
CA SER A 193 -9.21 8.21 5.76
C SER A 193 -10.47 7.33 5.78
N LEU A 194 -10.55 6.36 4.86
CA LEU A 194 -11.63 5.37 4.87
C LEU A 194 -11.40 4.36 5.98
N ARG A 195 -12.42 4.15 6.81
CA ARG A 195 -12.34 3.26 7.98
C ARG A 195 -13.35 2.13 7.86
N VAL A 196 -12.86 0.90 7.76
CA VAL A 196 -13.66 -0.32 7.80
C VAL A 196 -13.42 -0.94 9.17
N ASP A 197 -14.22 -0.54 10.16
CA ASP A 197 -14.04 -0.92 11.57
C ASP A 197 -15.14 -1.91 12.00
N GLY A 198 -14.78 -3.17 12.22
CA GLY A 198 -15.69 -4.24 12.59
C GLY A 198 -16.73 -4.60 11.54
N ALA A 199 -16.59 -4.12 10.30
CA ALA A 199 -17.54 -4.39 9.22
C ALA A 199 -17.20 -5.68 8.47
N ASP A 200 -18.22 -6.32 7.94
CA ASP A 200 -18.14 -7.53 7.14
C ASP A 200 -18.67 -7.30 5.72
N ASN A 201 -18.06 -7.98 4.75
CA ASN A 201 -18.53 -7.99 3.36
C ASN A 201 -18.47 -6.60 2.68
N VAL A 202 -17.23 -6.10 2.47
CA VAL A 202 -16.99 -4.77 1.88
C VAL A 202 -16.18 -4.89 0.60
N ILE A 203 -16.58 -4.16 -0.43
CA ILE A 203 -15.83 -4.04 -1.69
C ILE A 203 -15.47 -2.57 -1.93
N VAL A 204 -14.18 -2.30 -2.22
CA VAL A 204 -13.70 -0.99 -2.67
C VAL A 204 -13.03 -1.16 -4.02
N ARG A 205 -13.60 -0.56 -5.07
CA ARG A 205 -13.14 -0.78 -6.45
C ARG A 205 -13.00 0.47 -7.29
N ASN A 206 -12.06 0.43 -8.23
CA ASN A 206 -11.91 1.43 -9.30
C ASN A 206 -11.87 2.86 -8.80
N LEU A 207 -11.18 3.13 -7.72
CA LEU A 207 -11.19 4.41 -7.02
C LEU A 207 -9.76 4.88 -6.71
N HIS A 208 -9.48 6.18 -6.92
CA HIS A 208 -8.29 6.80 -6.38
C HIS A 208 -8.57 7.27 -4.94
N LEU A 209 -7.83 6.72 -3.96
CA LEU A 209 -7.73 7.22 -2.60
C LEU A 209 -6.44 8.02 -2.49
N ARG A 210 -6.54 9.26 -2.09
CA ARG A 210 -5.40 10.15 -2.16
C ARG A 210 -5.31 11.07 -0.96
N ASP A 211 -4.07 11.23 -0.44
CA ASP A 211 -3.72 12.37 0.40
C ASP A 211 -4.53 12.42 1.70
N ALA A 212 -4.49 11.34 2.51
CA ALA A 212 -5.05 11.31 3.85
C ALA A 212 -4.15 12.11 4.82
N TYR A 213 -4.24 13.42 4.71
CA TYR A 213 -3.32 14.39 5.27
C TYR A 213 -3.67 14.77 6.70
N ASP A 214 -2.71 14.63 7.63
CA ASP A 214 -2.85 15.05 9.03
C ASP A 214 -2.35 16.49 9.23
N CYS A 215 -3.24 17.37 9.63
CA CYS A 215 -2.92 18.75 9.98
C CYS A 215 -2.17 18.89 11.31
N PHE A 216 -2.30 17.91 12.20
CA PHE A 216 -1.90 18.04 13.61
C PHE A 216 -1.07 16.84 14.09
N PRO A 217 0.04 16.46 13.40
CA PRO A 217 0.92 15.40 13.86
C PRO A 217 1.40 15.65 15.29
N VAL A 218 1.59 14.58 16.05
CA VAL A 218 2.07 14.68 17.43
C VAL A 218 3.57 14.38 17.52
N TRP A 219 4.31 15.22 18.23
CA TRP A 219 5.69 14.93 18.56
C TRP A 219 5.80 13.80 19.59
N GLN A 220 6.51 12.73 19.25
CA GLN A 220 6.78 11.61 20.15
C GLN A 220 8.29 11.50 20.41
N PRO A 221 8.79 12.05 21.52
CA PRO A 221 10.18 11.89 21.91
C PRO A 221 10.46 10.47 22.40
N ASN A 222 11.63 9.94 22.07
CA ASN A 222 12.20 8.68 22.61
C ASN A 222 11.36 7.40 22.42
N GLN A 223 10.62 7.29 21.33
CA GLN A 223 9.95 6.05 20.96
C GLN A 223 11.00 5.03 20.45
N GLY A 224 11.31 4.02 21.29
CA GLY A 224 12.30 2.98 20.93
C GLY A 224 13.72 3.50 20.62
N GLY A 225 14.11 4.62 21.24
CA GLY A 225 15.40 5.28 20.99
C GLY A 225 15.39 6.31 19.86
N LEU A 226 14.28 6.47 19.16
CA LEU A 226 14.10 7.45 18.09
C LEU A 226 12.90 8.35 18.43
N SER A 227 13.13 9.67 18.34
CA SER A 227 12.05 10.64 18.39
C SER A 227 11.50 10.82 16.98
N ASP A 228 10.18 11.03 16.85
CA ASP A 228 9.56 11.19 15.52
C ASP A 228 8.22 11.93 15.61
N TRP A 229 7.72 12.44 14.48
CA TRP A 229 6.35 12.90 14.32
C TRP A 229 5.44 11.70 14.03
N LYS A 230 4.27 11.67 14.68
CA LYS A 230 3.25 10.65 14.46
C LYS A 230 2.01 11.27 13.88
N THR A 231 1.52 10.64 12.86
CA THR A 231 0.34 10.96 12.08
C THR A 231 -0.79 10.00 12.40
N ALA A 232 -2.03 10.37 12.07
CA ALA A 232 -3.22 9.65 12.48
C ALA A 232 -3.93 8.92 11.33
N TYR A 233 -3.67 9.25 10.06
CA TYR A 233 -4.52 8.84 8.96
C TYR A 233 -3.81 7.94 7.95
N ASP A 234 -4.33 6.71 7.81
CA ASP A 234 -4.15 5.87 6.63
C ASP A 234 -5.18 6.24 5.58
N ASN A 235 -4.87 6.07 4.29
CA ASN A 235 -5.89 6.26 3.25
C ASN A 235 -7.04 5.25 3.37
N LEU A 236 -6.71 4.01 3.75
CA LEU A 236 -7.68 2.95 4.03
C LEU A 236 -7.22 2.13 5.23
N TRP A 237 -8.04 2.05 6.27
CA TRP A 237 -7.76 1.27 7.46
C TRP A 237 -8.81 0.20 7.70
N LEU A 238 -8.39 -1.07 7.71
CA LEU A 238 -9.19 -2.22 8.06
C LEU A 238 -8.86 -2.62 9.49
N ARG A 239 -9.86 -2.58 10.36
CA ARG A 239 -9.72 -2.88 11.78
C ARG A 239 -10.80 -3.85 12.22
N GLY A 240 -10.46 -5.11 12.50
CA GLY A 240 -11.46 -6.13 12.82
C GLY A 240 -12.46 -6.38 11.68
N ALA A 241 -12.11 -6.01 10.46
CA ALA A 241 -12.96 -6.19 9.28
C ALA A 241 -12.79 -7.59 8.69
N THR A 242 -13.86 -8.12 8.11
CA THR A 242 -13.84 -9.44 7.45
C THR A 242 -14.44 -9.39 6.06
N HIS A 243 -14.05 -10.33 5.19
CA HIS A 243 -14.52 -10.41 3.80
C HIS A 243 -14.40 -9.05 3.07
N VAL A 244 -13.16 -8.56 2.91
CA VAL A 244 -12.91 -7.30 2.21
C VAL A 244 -12.17 -7.55 0.91
N TRP A 245 -12.72 -7.02 -0.18
CA TRP A 245 -12.09 -7.02 -1.50
C TRP A 245 -11.74 -5.59 -1.94
N ILE A 246 -10.45 -5.34 -2.13
CA ILE A 246 -9.92 -4.07 -2.65
C ILE A 246 -9.38 -4.35 -4.03
N ASP A 247 -9.97 -3.75 -5.07
CA ASP A 247 -9.65 -4.08 -6.44
C ASP A 247 -9.54 -2.85 -7.35
N HIS A 248 -8.48 -2.80 -8.15
CA HIS A 248 -8.22 -1.66 -9.04
C HIS A 248 -8.31 -0.30 -8.32
N VAL A 249 -7.76 -0.22 -7.12
CA VAL A 249 -7.65 1.03 -6.37
C VAL A 249 -6.26 1.63 -6.57
N THR A 250 -6.17 2.95 -6.71
CA THR A 250 -4.88 3.66 -6.64
C THR A 250 -4.81 4.41 -5.33
N VAL A 251 -3.74 4.21 -4.55
CA VAL A 251 -3.51 4.87 -3.27
C VAL A 251 -2.19 5.61 -3.29
N SER A 252 -2.18 6.90 -2.93
CA SER A 252 -0.95 7.72 -2.97
C SER A 252 -1.08 9.04 -2.22
N ASP A 253 0.06 9.70 -1.93
CA ASP A 253 0.14 11.02 -1.29
C ASP A 253 0.31 12.17 -2.29
N ARG A 254 -0.16 12.03 -3.49
CA ARG A 254 0.13 12.98 -4.60
C ARG A 254 -0.26 14.44 -4.39
N GLY A 255 -0.89 14.83 -3.29
CA GLY A 255 -1.19 16.21 -2.96
C GLY A 255 -0.08 16.88 -2.16
N HIS A 256 0.34 16.23 -1.10
CA HIS A 256 1.28 16.75 -0.11
C HIS A 256 2.35 15.69 0.23
N PRO A 257 3.25 15.35 -0.70
CA PRO A 257 4.25 14.30 -0.45
C PRO A 257 5.16 14.70 0.72
N ASP A 258 5.37 13.76 1.63
CA ASP A 258 6.10 13.97 2.89
C ASP A 258 7.56 14.40 2.68
N ASP A 259 8.17 14.11 1.53
CA ASP A 259 9.53 14.56 1.17
C ASP A 259 9.65 16.07 0.97
N ARG A 260 8.52 16.78 0.82
CA ARG A 260 8.44 18.24 0.69
C ARG A 260 8.09 18.95 1.99
N GLU A 261 7.73 18.20 3.02
CA GLU A 261 7.41 18.76 4.32
C GLU A 261 8.68 19.24 5.07
N PRO A 262 8.56 20.26 5.93
CA PRO A 262 9.72 20.80 6.63
C PRO A 262 10.32 19.82 7.64
N THR A 263 11.60 20.01 7.94
CA THR A 263 12.26 19.33 9.07
C THR A 263 12.01 20.13 10.36
N LEU A 264 11.27 19.52 11.29
CA LEU A 264 10.98 20.10 12.60
C LEU A 264 11.56 19.19 13.70
N PHE A 265 12.22 19.74 14.70
CA PHE A 265 12.95 19.01 15.75
C PHE A 265 13.99 17.99 15.21
N GLY A 266 14.54 18.27 14.01
CA GLY A 266 15.52 17.40 13.35
C GLY A 266 14.92 16.14 12.72
N ARG A 267 13.60 16.10 12.54
CA ARG A 267 12.83 15.04 11.87
C ARG A 267 11.93 15.61 10.79
N ASN A 268 11.70 14.83 9.76
CA ASN A 268 10.69 15.18 8.75
C ASN A 268 9.31 15.31 9.41
N TYR A 269 8.60 16.40 9.13
CA TYR A 269 7.27 16.65 9.69
C TYR A 269 6.24 15.85 8.90
N LEU A 270 6.18 14.55 9.17
CA LEU A 270 5.28 13.62 8.49
C LEU A 270 3.82 14.05 8.61
N ARG A 271 3.08 13.91 7.51
CA ARG A 271 1.66 14.23 7.42
C ARG A 271 0.80 13.00 7.12
N HIS A 272 1.40 11.88 6.72
CA HIS A 272 0.70 10.66 6.34
C HIS A 272 1.16 9.48 7.21
N ASP A 273 0.26 8.54 7.53
CA ASP A 273 0.64 7.29 8.19
C ASP A 273 0.82 6.18 7.17
N GLY A 274 -0.16 5.34 6.88
CA GLY A 274 -0.07 4.27 5.90
C GLY A 274 -0.97 4.50 4.68
N LEU A 275 -0.76 3.72 3.61
CA LEU A 275 -1.71 3.70 2.49
C LEU A 275 -2.85 2.72 2.76
N LEU A 276 -2.52 1.52 3.27
CA LEU A 276 -3.49 0.50 3.66
C LEU A 276 -2.99 -0.28 4.87
N ASP A 277 -3.65 -0.13 5.99
CA ASP A 277 -3.35 -0.90 7.19
C ASP A 277 -4.45 -1.93 7.49
N ILE A 278 -4.05 -3.17 7.83
CA ILE A 278 -4.92 -4.33 8.10
C ILE A 278 -4.58 -4.84 9.49
N THR A 279 -5.44 -4.56 10.46
CA THR A 279 -5.08 -4.70 11.88
C THR A 279 -6.23 -5.24 12.75
N ASN A 280 -5.90 -5.53 14.01
CA ASN A 280 -6.88 -5.81 15.08
C ASN A 280 -7.86 -6.95 14.75
N GLY A 281 -7.33 -8.07 14.26
CA GLY A 281 -8.14 -9.25 13.96
C GLY A 281 -8.92 -9.17 12.65
N SER A 282 -8.61 -8.22 11.76
CA SER A 282 -9.11 -8.25 10.39
C SER A 282 -8.75 -9.57 9.71
N ASP A 283 -9.63 -10.09 8.84
CA ASP A 283 -9.44 -11.43 8.28
C ASP A 283 -10.14 -11.58 6.92
N LEU A 284 -9.73 -12.56 6.14
CA LEU A 284 -10.34 -12.88 4.84
C LEU A 284 -10.33 -11.67 3.89
N ILE A 285 -9.13 -11.21 3.53
CA ILE A 285 -8.95 -10.01 2.72
C ILE A 285 -8.22 -10.34 1.42
N THR A 286 -8.69 -9.80 0.32
CA THR A 286 -8.00 -9.84 -0.98
C THR A 286 -7.77 -8.41 -1.49
N VAL A 287 -6.54 -8.13 -1.86
CA VAL A 287 -6.14 -6.88 -2.54
C VAL A 287 -5.59 -7.26 -3.90
N SER A 288 -6.27 -6.83 -4.95
CA SER A 288 -5.95 -7.22 -6.32
C SER A 288 -5.85 -6.02 -7.25
N TRP A 289 -5.00 -6.13 -8.27
CA TRP A 289 -4.88 -5.16 -9.36
C TRP A 289 -4.84 -3.70 -8.91
N SER A 290 -4.34 -3.45 -7.70
CA SER A 290 -4.28 -2.11 -7.10
C SER A 290 -2.88 -1.52 -7.21
N ARG A 291 -2.78 -0.19 -7.13
CA ARG A 291 -1.52 0.54 -7.22
C ARG A 291 -1.31 1.35 -5.94
N PHE A 292 -0.19 1.09 -5.26
CA PHE A 292 0.29 1.82 -4.09
C PHE A 292 1.54 2.60 -4.50
N ALA A 293 1.51 3.91 -4.35
CA ALA A 293 2.56 4.74 -4.93
C ALA A 293 2.93 5.99 -4.12
N ASP A 294 4.19 6.41 -4.28
CA ASP A 294 4.70 7.69 -3.79
C ASP A 294 4.50 7.87 -2.28
N HIS A 295 4.99 6.91 -1.46
CA HIS A 295 4.74 6.89 -0.01
C HIS A 295 5.87 6.22 0.79
N ASP A 296 6.02 6.59 2.06
CA ASP A 296 6.99 5.94 2.97
C ASP A 296 6.53 4.54 3.39
N LYS A 297 5.40 4.40 4.10
CA LYS A 297 4.94 3.18 4.79
C LYS A 297 3.68 2.60 4.15
N ALA A 298 3.78 1.82 3.07
CA ALA A 298 2.60 1.50 2.26
C ALA A 298 1.57 0.62 2.97
N MET A 299 1.98 -0.50 3.60
CA MET A 299 1.02 -1.49 4.10
C MET A 299 1.50 -2.20 5.35
N LEU A 300 0.75 -2.09 6.43
CA LEU A 300 0.98 -2.83 7.66
C LEU A 300 -0.10 -3.90 7.85
N ILE A 301 0.31 -5.16 8.02
CA ILE A 301 -0.56 -6.26 8.40
C ILE A 301 -0.17 -6.71 9.81
N GLY A 302 -1.06 -6.45 10.80
CA GLY A 302 -0.78 -6.67 12.22
C GLY A 302 -0.16 -5.47 12.93
N ASN A 303 -0.87 -4.95 13.92
CA ASN A 303 -0.60 -3.66 14.59
C ASN A 303 0.72 -3.64 15.38
N SER A 304 0.96 -4.61 16.24
CA SER A 304 2.14 -4.66 17.09
C SER A 304 2.55 -6.10 17.42
N ASP A 305 3.80 -6.31 17.84
CA ASP A 305 4.32 -7.61 18.25
C ASP A 305 3.59 -8.19 19.48
N SER A 306 2.91 -7.35 20.24
CA SER A 306 2.11 -7.74 21.41
C SER A 306 0.62 -7.97 21.12
N ALA A 307 0.17 -7.75 19.86
CA ALA A 307 -1.22 -7.90 19.44
C ALA A 307 -1.58 -9.40 19.24
N THR A 308 -1.44 -10.21 20.26
CA THR A 308 -1.63 -11.68 20.18
C THR A 308 -3.08 -12.10 19.84
N GLY A 309 -4.05 -11.18 19.91
CA GLY A 309 -5.41 -11.38 19.41
C GLY A 309 -5.50 -11.54 17.90
N ASP A 310 -4.43 -11.19 17.18
CA ASP A 310 -4.34 -11.34 15.71
C ASP A 310 -3.99 -12.79 15.30
N ARG A 311 -3.59 -13.68 16.23
CA ARG A 311 -3.30 -15.08 15.94
C ARG A 311 -4.51 -15.80 15.33
N GLY A 312 -4.29 -16.51 14.22
CA GLY A 312 -5.35 -17.20 13.46
C GLY A 312 -6.28 -16.29 12.69
N ARG A 313 -5.92 -15.01 12.59
CA ARG A 313 -6.53 -13.97 11.76
C ARG A 313 -5.49 -13.42 10.78
N LEU A 314 -5.82 -12.30 10.16
CA LEU A 314 -4.97 -11.62 9.18
C LEU A 314 -4.62 -12.53 8.00
N ARG A 315 -5.60 -13.32 7.53
CA ARG A 315 -5.49 -14.09 6.29
C ARG A 315 -5.71 -13.12 5.12
N VAL A 316 -4.62 -12.82 4.40
CA VAL A 316 -4.62 -11.78 3.37
C VAL A 316 -4.00 -12.31 2.07
N THR A 317 -4.60 -11.99 0.94
CA THR A 317 -4.03 -12.21 -0.39
C THR A 317 -3.71 -10.88 -1.05
N LEU A 318 -2.49 -10.75 -1.55
CA LEU A 318 -2.03 -9.60 -2.34
C LEU A 318 -1.59 -10.10 -3.71
N HIS A 319 -2.34 -9.79 -4.77
CA HIS A 319 -1.96 -10.25 -6.11
C HIS A 319 -2.16 -9.21 -7.20
N HIS A 320 -1.30 -9.26 -8.19
CA HIS A 320 -1.32 -8.35 -9.33
C HIS A 320 -1.32 -6.87 -8.94
N ASN A 321 -0.75 -6.53 -7.79
CA ASN A 321 -0.62 -5.14 -7.35
C ASN A 321 0.70 -4.53 -7.82
N ALA A 322 0.69 -3.22 -8.05
CA ALA A 322 1.87 -2.41 -8.29
C ALA A 322 2.24 -1.62 -7.03
N PHE A 323 3.48 -1.79 -6.56
CA PHE A 323 4.10 -0.94 -5.53
C PHE A 323 5.17 -0.10 -6.22
N GLU A 324 4.95 1.20 -6.32
CA GLU A 324 5.81 2.11 -7.09
C GLU A 324 6.27 3.29 -6.23
N ASN A 325 7.58 3.49 -6.12
CA ASN A 325 8.16 4.53 -5.27
C ASN A 325 7.67 4.43 -3.81
N VAL A 326 7.74 3.23 -3.25
CA VAL A 326 7.42 2.93 -1.84
C VAL A 326 8.71 2.67 -1.09
N VAL A 327 8.90 3.34 0.05
CA VAL A 327 10.13 3.26 0.83
C VAL A 327 10.19 1.98 1.65
N GLN A 328 9.07 1.56 2.24
CA GLN A 328 9.00 0.39 3.11
C GLN A 328 7.58 -0.19 3.24
N ARG A 329 7.47 -1.39 3.82
CA ARG A 329 6.21 -2.08 4.14
C ARG A 329 5.34 -2.36 2.92
N ALA A 330 5.84 -3.17 2.02
CA ALA A 330 5.07 -3.58 0.85
C ALA A 330 4.91 -5.14 0.70
N PRO A 331 4.33 -5.85 1.72
CA PRO A 331 3.86 -5.40 3.03
C PRO A 331 4.87 -5.63 4.18
N ARG A 332 4.58 -5.11 5.40
CA ARG A 332 5.14 -5.62 6.66
C ARG A 332 4.09 -6.43 7.40
N VAL A 333 4.42 -7.67 7.80
CA VAL A 333 3.47 -8.65 8.33
C VAL A 333 3.82 -9.09 9.74
N ARG A 334 2.81 -9.17 10.61
CA ARG A 334 2.80 -9.86 11.89
C ARG A 334 1.61 -10.81 11.97
N PHE A 335 1.77 -11.99 12.56
CA PHE A 335 0.75 -13.01 12.80
C PHE A 335 0.01 -13.55 11.56
N GLY A 336 -0.01 -12.81 10.45
CA GLY A 336 -0.84 -13.12 9.29
C GLY A 336 -0.32 -14.28 8.44
N GLN A 337 -1.28 -15.05 7.86
CA GLN A 337 -1.04 -15.92 6.70
C GLN A 337 -1.25 -15.11 5.42
N VAL A 338 -0.17 -14.66 4.81
CA VAL A 338 -0.24 -13.70 3.71
C VAL A 338 0.30 -14.32 2.43
N HIS A 339 -0.55 -14.46 1.41
CA HIS A 339 -0.19 -14.86 0.07
C HIS A 339 0.17 -13.64 -0.78
N VAL A 340 1.39 -13.57 -1.27
CA VAL A 340 1.93 -12.43 -2.05
C VAL A 340 2.36 -12.94 -3.41
N TYR A 341 1.53 -12.81 -4.45
CA TYR A 341 1.89 -13.38 -5.75
C TYR A 341 1.61 -12.44 -6.92
N ASN A 342 2.42 -12.57 -7.95
CA ASN A 342 2.29 -11.80 -9.20
C ASN A 342 2.24 -10.27 -8.99
N ASN A 343 2.86 -9.74 -7.94
CA ASN A 343 2.96 -8.31 -7.74
C ASN A 343 4.21 -7.73 -8.42
N ARG A 344 4.11 -6.47 -8.75
CA ARG A 344 5.15 -5.65 -9.37
C ARG A 344 5.64 -4.60 -8.38
N TYR A 345 6.97 -4.54 -8.19
CA TYR A 345 7.63 -3.56 -7.32
C TYR A 345 8.60 -2.72 -8.15
N VAL A 346 8.47 -1.41 -8.11
CA VAL A 346 9.33 -0.49 -8.85
C VAL A 346 9.86 0.59 -7.92
N VAL A 347 11.16 0.62 -7.75
CA VAL A 347 11.87 1.69 -7.05
C VAL A 347 12.53 2.57 -8.10
N PRO A 348 12.22 3.89 -8.16
CA PRO A 348 12.78 4.77 -9.17
C PRO A 348 14.26 5.11 -8.89
N GLU A 349 14.98 5.56 -9.94
CA GLU A 349 16.41 5.89 -9.87
C GLU A 349 16.76 6.97 -8.83
N ASN A 350 15.83 7.86 -8.53
CA ASN A 350 16.01 8.94 -7.56
C ASN A 350 15.55 8.60 -6.15
N ALA A 351 15.14 7.36 -5.87
CA ALA A 351 14.79 6.93 -4.52
C ALA A 351 16.07 6.71 -3.70
N HIS A 352 16.30 7.58 -2.72
CA HIS A 352 17.49 7.51 -1.84
C HIS A 352 17.16 6.95 -0.45
N ASP A 353 15.86 6.82 -0.12
CA ASP A 353 15.40 6.48 1.23
C ASP A 353 14.85 5.04 1.31
N TYR A 354 14.95 4.25 0.23
CA TYR A 354 14.43 2.89 0.22
C TYR A 354 15.01 2.05 1.36
N ARG A 355 14.14 1.31 2.04
CA ARG A 355 14.52 0.53 3.22
C ARG A 355 14.30 -0.97 3.06
N TYR A 356 13.14 -1.39 2.54
CA TYR A 356 12.79 -2.78 2.24
C TYR A 356 11.38 -2.86 1.63
N SER A 357 11.09 -3.97 0.96
CA SER A 357 9.72 -4.29 0.50
C SER A 357 9.02 -5.24 1.48
N TRP A 358 9.55 -6.45 1.71
CA TRP A 358 8.90 -7.44 2.56
C TRP A 358 9.44 -7.40 3.98
N GLY A 359 8.58 -7.07 4.93
CA GLY A 359 8.89 -7.06 6.35
C GLY A 359 8.33 -8.30 7.05
N ILE A 360 9.21 -9.21 7.47
CA ILE A 360 8.88 -10.46 8.13
C ILE A 360 8.98 -10.23 9.63
N SER A 361 7.83 -10.15 10.30
CA SER A 361 7.78 -9.81 11.73
C SER A 361 7.17 -10.95 12.56
N THR A 362 6.92 -10.70 13.84
CA THR A 362 6.49 -11.70 14.83
C THR A 362 5.39 -12.62 14.29
N GLU A 363 5.65 -13.94 14.29
CA GLU A 363 4.71 -15.01 13.90
C GLU A 363 4.08 -14.84 12.50
N SER A 364 4.71 -14.08 11.61
CA SER A 364 4.23 -13.94 10.24
C SER A 364 4.49 -15.22 9.43
N ALA A 365 3.56 -15.55 8.53
CA ALA A 365 3.64 -16.69 7.63
C ALA A 365 3.39 -16.22 6.18
N VAL A 366 4.42 -15.63 5.57
CA VAL A 366 4.34 -15.06 4.22
C VAL A 366 4.69 -16.12 3.18
N TYR A 367 3.76 -16.36 2.25
CA TYR A 367 3.94 -17.22 1.09
C TYR A 367 4.03 -16.35 -0.16
N ALA A 368 5.23 -16.19 -0.72
CA ALA A 368 5.48 -15.30 -1.85
C ALA A 368 5.86 -16.10 -3.10
N GLU A 369 5.19 -15.79 -4.25
CA GLU A 369 5.53 -16.47 -5.50
C GLU A 369 5.38 -15.57 -6.73
N ASN A 370 6.30 -15.73 -7.67
CA ASN A 370 6.27 -15.09 -9.00
C ASN A 370 6.07 -13.55 -8.95
N ASN A 371 6.76 -12.88 -8.02
CA ASN A 371 6.78 -11.42 -7.94
C ASN A 371 7.96 -10.86 -8.76
N ALA A 372 7.86 -9.60 -9.18
CA ALA A 372 8.91 -8.94 -9.96
C ALA A 372 9.34 -7.62 -9.31
N PHE A 373 10.65 -7.44 -9.13
CA PHE A 373 11.27 -6.23 -8.60
C PHE A 373 12.12 -5.56 -9.67
N THR A 374 11.94 -4.26 -9.84
CA THR A 374 12.78 -3.38 -10.66
C THR A 374 13.32 -2.27 -9.80
N THR A 375 14.63 -2.21 -9.61
CA THR A 375 15.31 -1.29 -8.69
C THR A 375 16.52 -0.65 -9.36
N PRO A 376 16.95 0.55 -8.91
CA PRO A 376 18.21 1.14 -9.35
C PRO A 376 19.42 0.35 -8.83
N GLY A 377 20.56 0.56 -9.47
CA GLY A 377 21.78 -0.24 -9.22
C GLY A 377 22.41 -0.09 -7.83
N HIS A 378 21.96 0.84 -7.01
CA HIS A 378 22.42 1.00 -5.62
C HIS A 378 21.57 0.21 -4.60
N ILE A 379 20.46 -0.40 -5.03
CA ILE A 379 19.61 -1.27 -4.21
C ILE A 379 19.89 -2.71 -4.63
N GLU A 380 20.27 -3.51 -3.67
CA GLU A 380 20.59 -4.92 -3.89
C GLU A 380 19.42 -5.84 -3.51
N ALA A 381 19.43 -7.07 -3.99
CA ALA A 381 18.41 -8.05 -3.63
C ALA A 381 18.34 -8.32 -2.11
N ALA A 382 19.46 -8.13 -1.40
CA ALA A 382 19.54 -8.24 0.07
C ALA A 382 18.73 -7.17 0.80
N ASP A 383 18.46 -6.04 0.17
CA ASP A 383 17.68 -4.94 0.77
C ASP A 383 16.16 -5.18 0.71
N LEU A 384 15.69 -6.14 -0.11
CA LEU A 384 14.27 -6.33 -0.35
C LEU A 384 13.51 -6.95 0.82
N VAL A 385 14.18 -7.78 1.63
CA VAL A 385 13.59 -8.50 2.77
C VAL A 385 14.25 -8.05 4.06
N LYS A 386 13.43 -7.73 5.05
CA LYS A 386 13.89 -7.42 6.41
C LYS A 386 13.09 -8.17 7.44
N SER A 387 13.74 -8.67 8.51
CA SER A 387 13.04 -9.41 9.56
C SER A 387 13.12 -8.71 10.92
N TRP A 388 12.04 -8.80 11.71
CA TRP A 388 11.95 -8.39 13.11
C TRP A 388 11.18 -9.45 13.90
N ASN A 389 11.89 -10.33 14.58
CA ASN A 389 11.31 -11.47 15.28
C ASN A 389 10.51 -12.43 14.37
N GLY A 390 10.56 -12.28 13.06
CA GLY A 390 10.02 -13.25 12.11
C GLY A 390 10.89 -14.49 12.01
N SER A 391 10.33 -15.60 11.58
CA SER A 391 11.03 -16.88 11.47
C SER A 391 10.85 -17.60 10.15
N THR A 392 9.84 -17.23 9.35
CA THR A 392 9.49 -17.98 8.15
C THR A 392 9.15 -17.06 6.97
N LEU A 393 9.62 -17.46 5.78
CA LEU A 393 9.28 -16.86 4.49
C LEU A 393 9.37 -17.94 3.42
N HIS A 394 8.25 -18.36 2.85
CA HIS A 394 8.27 -19.10 1.60
C HIS A 394 8.41 -18.13 0.43
N GLN A 395 9.34 -18.39 -0.48
CA GLN A 395 9.43 -17.63 -1.72
C GLN A 395 9.86 -18.52 -2.89
N THR A 396 9.28 -18.28 -4.06
CA THR A 396 9.63 -18.97 -5.29
C THR A 396 9.35 -18.10 -6.51
N GLY A 397 10.08 -18.31 -7.61
CA GLY A 397 9.81 -17.67 -8.90
C GLY A 397 9.98 -16.14 -8.95
N THR A 398 10.57 -15.53 -7.94
CA THR A 398 10.79 -14.07 -7.87
C THR A 398 11.85 -13.63 -8.88
N LEU A 399 11.62 -12.47 -9.51
CA LEU A 399 12.57 -11.78 -10.36
C LEU A 399 13.10 -10.50 -9.70
N PHE A 400 14.40 -10.29 -9.84
CA PHE A 400 15.07 -9.05 -9.50
C PHE A 400 15.79 -8.50 -10.73
N ASN A 401 15.36 -7.34 -11.20
CA ASN A 401 15.85 -6.70 -12.42
C ASN A 401 15.86 -7.65 -13.64
N GLY A 402 14.79 -8.46 -13.76
CA GLY A 402 14.59 -9.42 -14.84
C GLY A 402 15.28 -10.79 -14.65
N TYR A 403 16.06 -10.99 -13.60
CA TYR A 403 16.77 -12.25 -13.32
C TYR A 403 16.14 -13.01 -12.15
N PRO A 404 16.06 -14.35 -12.22
CA PRO A 404 15.60 -15.16 -11.10
C PRO A 404 16.46 -14.95 -9.85
N VAL A 405 15.82 -14.85 -8.69
CA VAL A 405 16.49 -14.63 -7.41
C VAL A 405 15.88 -15.49 -6.30
N ASP A 406 16.72 -15.98 -5.39
CA ASP A 406 16.30 -16.61 -4.14
C ASP A 406 16.51 -15.65 -2.97
N LEU A 407 15.44 -14.89 -2.64
CA LEU A 407 15.48 -13.87 -1.59
C LEU A 407 15.66 -14.47 -0.19
N LEU A 408 15.20 -15.71 0.04
CA LEU A 408 15.40 -16.38 1.33
C LEU A 408 16.88 -16.71 1.56
N THR A 409 17.53 -17.33 0.56
CA THR A 409 18.98 -17.62 0.61
C THR A 409 19.80 -16.33 0.74
N ILE A 410 19.44 -15.29 0.00
CA ILE A 410 20.14 -14.00 0.07
C ILE A 410 19.96 -13.35 1.44
N HIS A 411 18.75 -13.27 1.95
CA HIS A 411 18.48 -12.71 3.29
C HIS A 411 19.32 -13.40 4.37
N ASN A 412 19.31 -14.75 4.39
CA ASN A 412 20.06 -15.52 5.38
C ASN A 412 21.59 -15.37 5.25
N ALA A 413 22.07 -15.14 4.04
CA ALA A 413 23.50 -14.90 3.80
C ALA A 413 23.97 -13.50 4.19
N TYR A 414 23.10 -12.49 4.10
CA TYR A 414 23.45 -11.08 4.23
C TYR A 414 22.78 -10.39 5.44
N ASN A 415 21.97 -11.09 6.24
CA ASN A 415 21.41 -10.50 7.43
C ASN A 415 22.52 -9.99 8.36
N SER A 416 22.24 -8.91 9.10
CA SER A 416 23.26 -8.22 9.89
C SER A 416 23.71 -8.97 11.15
N GLY A 417 23.31 -10.24 11.33
CA GLY A 417 23.53 -11.01 12.57
C GLY A 417 22.66 -10.54 13.75
N SER A 418 21.92 -9.44 13.61
CA SER A 418 20.88 -9.00 14.54
C SER A 418 19.51 -9.55 14.17
N GLU A 419 19.36 -10.09 12.97
CA GLU A 419 18.15 -10.73 12.45
C GLU A 419 18.35 -12.26 12.47
N ARG A 420 17.27 -12.99 12.69
CA ARG A 420 17.31 -14.46 12.62
C ARG A 420 17.30 -14.91 11.17
N ASP A 421 17.94 -16.05 10.90
CA ASP A 421 17.70 -16.76 9.64
C ASP A 421 16.23 -17.16 9.56
N LEU A 422 15.68 -16.99 8.36
CA LEU A 422 14.32 -17.41 8.04
C LEU A 422 14.34 -18.83 7.48
N THR A 423 13.24 -19.58 7.70
CA THR A 423 13.02 -20.91 7.11
C THR A 423 11.91 -20.86 6.07
N ALA A 424 11.94 -21.77 5.10
CA ALA A 424 10.97 -21.80 4.00
C ALA A 424 9.59 -22.35 4.41
N ASP A 425 9.51 -23.10 5.51
CA ASP A 425 8.26 -23.69 5.96
C ASP A 425 7.43 -22.68 6.74
N VAL A 426 6.39 -22.17 6.10
CA VAL A 426 5.41 -21.23 6.67
C VAL A 426 4.20 -21.92 7.30
N GLY A 427 4.17 -23.27 7.30
CA GLY A 427 3.13 -24.09 7.92
C GLY A 427 1.79 -24.13 7.18
N TRP A 428 1.71 -23.57 5.96
CA TRP A 428 0.50 -23.58 5.13
C TRP A 428 0.84 -23.41 3.65
N THR A 429 -0.13 -23.72 2.79
CA THR A 429 -0.04 -23.53 1.33
C THR A 429 -1.32 -22.84 0.85
N PRO A 430 -1.23 -21.82 0.00
CA PRO A 430 -2.41 -21.18 -0.58
C PRO A 430 -3.27 -22.17 -1.36
N ALA A 431 -4.60 -22.12 -1.12
CA ALA A 431 -5.56 -22.96 -1.83
C ALA A 431 -6.58 -22.15 -2.63
N LEU A 432 -6.75 -20.87 -2.26
CA LEU A 432 -7.67 -19.95 -2.91
C LEU A 432 -6.85 -18.98 -3.77
N HIS A 433 -6.64 -19.33 -5.00
CA HIS A 433 -6.00 -18.46 -5.99
C HIS A 433 -6.34 -18.96 -7.39
N GLY A 434 -6.51 -18.04 -8.31
CA GLY A 434 -6.57 -18.38 -9.72
C GLY A 434 -5.20 -18.86 -10.24
N ARG A 435 -5.02 -18.82 -11.54
CA ARG A 435 -3.73 -19.20 -12.12
C ARG A 435 -2.63 -18.22 -11.66
N VAL A 436 -1.54 -18.75 -11.12
CA VAL A 436 -0.32 -17.98 -10.88
C VAL A 436 0.45 -17.84 -12.20
N ASP A 437 0.59 -16.62 -12.69
CA ASP A 437 1.33 -16.32 -13.91
C ASP A 437 2.85 -16.32 -13.67
N SER A 438 3.65 -16.45 -14.75
CA SER A 438 5.09 -16.22 -14.59
C SER A 438 5.36 -14.78 -14.16
N ALA A 439 6.43 -14.54 -13.39
CA ALA A 439 6.74 -13.20 -12.90
C ALA A 439 6.94 -12.18 -14.03
N GLN A 440 7.49 -12.58 -15.18
CA GLN A 440 7.63 -11.72 -16.35
C GLN A 440 6.28 -11.28 -16.93
N ARG A 441 5.31 -12.23 -17.00
CA ARG A 441 3.98 -11.93 -17.48
C ARG A 441 3.25 -11.03 -16.50
N ALA A 442 3.32 -11.33 -15.22
CA ALA A 442 2.72 -10.51 -14.16
C ALA A 442 3.26 -9.08 -14.18
N ASP A 443 4.58 -8.90 -14.27
CA ASP A 443 5.20 -7.57 -14.37
C ASP A 443 4.63 -6.73 -15.52
N HIS A 444 4.52 -7.36 -16.72
CA HIS A 444 3.94 -6.70 -17.89
C HIS A 444 2.46 -6.37 -17.72
N ASP A 445 1.65 -7.33 -17.24
CA ASP A 445 0.20 -7.18 -17.16
C ASP A 445 -0.19 -6.21 -16.04
N VAL A 446 0.50 -6.24 -14.89
CA VAL A 446 0.31 -5.32 -13.76
C VAL A 446 0.68 -3.88 -14.14
N ALA A 447 1.78 -3.68 -14.86
CA ALA A 447 2.17 -2.35 -15.32
C ALA A 447 1.07 -1.65 -16.15
N ARG A 448 0.21 -2.42 -16.82
CA ARG A 448 -0.86 -1.91 -17.71
C ARG A 448 -2.24 -1.95 -17.09
N GLY A 449 -2.48 -2.88 -16.16
CA GLY A 449 -3.80 -3.19 -15.63
C GLY A 449 -4.05 -2.73 -14.19
N ALA A 450 -3.02 -2.55 -13.38
CA ALA A 450 -3.23 -2.19 -11.98
C ALA A 450 -3.59 -0.71 -11.77
N GLY A 451 -4.49 -0.47 -10.81
CA GLY A 451 -4.95 0.85 -10.39
C GLY A 451 -6.30 1.26 -10.95
N ALA A 452 -6.81 2.35 -10.42
CA ALA A 452 -8.12 2.91 -10.79
C ALA A 452 -8.16 3.33 -12.26
N GLY A 453 -9.33 3.15 -12.89
CA GLY A 453 -9.52 3.47 -14.31
C GLY A 453 -8.98 2.40 -15.27
N ARG A 454 -8.48 1.27 -14.77
CA ARG A 454 -7.83 0.21 -15.57
C ARG A 454 -8.69 -1.05 -15.75
N ILE A 455 -9.85 -1.15 -15.13
CA ILE A 455 -10.76 -2.29 -15.30
C ILE A 455 -11.19 -2.38 -16.78
N ARG A 456 -10.95 -3.54 -17.38
CA ARG A 456 -11.26 -3.84 -18.79
C ARG A 456 -12.46 -4.74 -18.94
#